data_46e865932471de982b8b04af9882bd5c
#
_entry.id   46e865932471de982b8b04af9882bd5c
#
_cell.length_a   1.000
_cell.length_b   1.000
_cell.length_c   1.000
_cell.angle_alpha   90.00
_cell.angle_beta   90.00
_cell.angle_gamma   90.00
#
_symmetry.space_group_name_H-M   'P 1'
#
loop_
_entity.id
_entity.type
_entity.pdbx_description
1 polymer ?
#
loop_
_entity_poly.entity_id
_entity_poly.type
_entity_poly.pdbx_seq_one_letter_code
_entity_poly.pdbx_strand_id
1 'polypeptide(L)'
;MASPQPNQIAAWEEALHQIRSDSDALVHDLTPAQFNWRPAPDKWSVGECFDHLAIATGLMLSRVRPVIDRGQVEGMMGTPPFRYGVMGGWFVRMMETPPAPGKRPMPSPKNFAPSSGMPKAEVMARYHSVLADLRLALERSHGLALDKLKARSAGQGGGWLRFNLAAWFAATIAHLRRHLAQARRVIETAGFPGR
;
A
#
# COMPACT_ATOMS: atom_id res chain seq x y z
N MET A 1 -6.77 -9.08 33.78
CA MET A 1 -5.56 -9.32 32.96
C MET A 1 -5.79 -8.66 31.62
N ALA A 2 -4.99 -7.66 31.22
CA ALA A 2 -5.09 -7.03 29.89
C ALA A 2 -4.68 -8.07 28.85
N SER A 3 -5.52 -8.29 27.84
CA SER A 3 -5.16 -9.11 26.68
C SER A 3 -3.83 -8.59 26.08
N PRO A 4 -2.89 -9.45 25.72
CA PRO A 4 -1.66 -8.99 25.10
C PRO A 4 -2.02 -8.17 23.86
N GLN A 5 -1.59 -6.90 23.84
CA GLN A 5 -1.73 -6.06 22.64
C GLN A 5 -1.01 -6.78 21.50
N PRO A 6 -1.68 -7.04 20.37
CA PRO A 6 -1.03 -7.75 19.26
C PRO A 6 0.23 -6.98 18.87
N ASN A 7 1.33 -7.69 18.67
CA ASN A 7 2.55 -7.11 18.14
C ASN A 7 2.19 -6.38 16.85
N GLN A 8 2.36 -5.07 16.85
CA GLN A 8 1.90 -4.19 15.75
C GLN A 8 2.51 -4.59 14.39
N ILE A 9 3.75 -5.07 14.39
CA ILE A 9 4.41 -5.56 13.18
C ILE A 9 3.73 -6.87 12.74
N ALA A 10 3.50 -7.82 13.64
CA ALA A 10 2.81 -9.07 13.32
C ALA A 10 1.39 -8.83 12.76
N ALA A 11 0.68 -7.80 13.27
CA ALA A 11 -0.62 -7.42 12.71
C ALA A 11 -0.52 -6.87 11.27
N TRP A 12 0.57 -6.18 10.92
CA TRP A 12 0.81 -5.74 9.54
C TRP A 12 1.24 -6.90 8.62
N GLU A 13 2.03 -7.85 9.12
CA GLU A 13 2.42 -9.06 8.39
C GLU A 13 1.19 -9.93 8.06
N GLU A 14 0.31 -10.16 9.03
CA GLU A 14 -0.96 -10.86 8.82
C GLU A 14 -1.87 -10.12 7.84
N ALA A 15 -1.99 -8.78 7.97
CA ALA A 15 -2.75 -7.97 7.04
C ALA A 15 -2.20 -8.07 5.61
N LEU A 16 -0.88 -8.11 5.45
CA LEU A 16 -0.23 -8.25 4.14
C LEU A 16 -0.48 -9.62 3.53
N HIS A 17 -0.44 -10.68 4.33
CA HIS A 17 -0.79 -12.03 3.90
C HIS A 17 -2.24 -12.10 3.39
N GLN A 18 -3.19 -11.54 4.14
CA GLN A 18 -4.60 -11.50 3.76
C GLN A 18 -4.82 -10.67 2.48
N ILE A 19 -4.18 -9.49 2.36
CA ILE A 19 -4.23 -8.65 1.16
C ILE A 19 -3.75 -9.43 -0.06
N ARG A 20 -2.67 -10.17 0.04
CA ARG A 20 -2.15 -10.99 -1.06
C ARG A 20 -3.17 -12.05 -1.48
N SER A 21 -3.68 -12.83 -0.53
CA SER A 21 -4.69 -13.86 -0.78
C SER A 21 -5.95 -13.29 -1.44
N ASP A 22 -6.48 -12.19 -0.92
CA ASP A 22 -7.66 -11.51 -1.46
C ASP A 22 -7.41 -10.95 -2.87
N SER A 23 -6.19 -10.46 -3.13
CA SER A 23 -5.79 -9.96 -4.44
C SER A 23 -5.74 -11.08 -5.48
N ASP A 24 -5.13 -12.21 -5.13
CA ASP A 24 -5.02 -13.38 -5.99
C ASP A 24 -6.40 -13.93 -6.31
N ALA A 25 -7.26 -14.09 -5.31
CA ALA A 25 -8.64 -14.53 -5.49
C ALA A 25 -9.46 -13.57 -6.37
N LEU A 26 -9.29 -12.26 -6.19
CA LEU A 26 -10.02 -11.25 -6.97
C LEU A 26 -9.72 -11.31 -8.46
N VAL A 27 -8.47 -11.60 -8.83
CA VAL A 27 -8.06 -11.57 -10.26
C VAL A 27 -8.00 -12.95 -10.90
N HIS A 28 -8.18 -14.04 -10.15
CA HIS A 28 -7.97 -15.41 -10.61
C HIS A 28 -8.64 -15.68 -11.95
N ASP A 29 -9.94 -15.49 -12.03
CA ASP A 29 -10.77 -15.84 -13.20
C ASP A 29 -10.94 -14.68 -14.20
N LEU A 30 -10.31 -13.52 -13.98
CA LEU A 30 -10.44 -12.41 -14.89
C LEU A 30 -9.68 -12.67 -16.19
N THR A 31 -10.37 -12.54 -17.30
CA THR A 31 -9.74 -12.50 -18.64
C THR A 31 -8.89 -11.22 -18.78
N PRO A 32 -7.93 -11.17 -19.74
CA PRO A 32 -7.16 -9.95 -20.01
C PRO A 32 -8.04 -8.73 -20.34
N ALA A 33 -9.17 -8.93 -21.04
CA ALA A 33 -10.13 -7.88 -21.36
C ALA A 33 -10.82 -7.35 -20.09
N GLN A 34 -11.28 -8.24 -19.19
CA GLN A 34 -11.89 -7.87 -17.92
C GLN A 34 -10.91 -7.17 -16.98
N PHE A 35 -9.66 -7.65 -16.91
CA PHE A 35 -8.61 -7.06 -16.09
C PHE A 35 -8.28 -5.61 -16.49
N ASN A 36 -8.36 -5.31 -17.80
CA ASN A 36 -8.07 -3.99 -18.35
C ASN A 36 -9.32 -3.14 -18.62
N TRP A 37 -10.53 -3.65 -18.34
CA TRP A 37 -11.76 -2.90 -18.55
C TRP A 37 -11.88 -1.72 -17.58
N ARG A 38 -12.23 -0.55 -18.12
CA ARG A 38 -12.48 0.67 -17.36
C ARG A 38 -13.97 0.97 -17.30
N PRO A 39 -14.52 1.26 -16.10
CA PRO A 39 -15.93 1.68 -15.96
C PRO A 39 -16.26 2.98 -16.70
N ALA A 40 -15.29 3.88 -16.83
CA ALA A 40 -15.36 5.13 -17.56
C ALA A 40 -13.96 5.60 -17.97
N PRO A 41 -13.80 6.53 -18.94
CA PRO A 41 -12.48 6.99 -19.40
C PRO A 41 -11.57 7.56 -18.29
N ASP A 42 -12.16 8.17 -17.26
CA ASP A 42 -11.47 8.76 -16.10
C ASP A 42 -11.36 7.81 -14.90
N LYS A 43 -11.77 6.56 -15.03
CA LYS A 43 -11.72 5.54 -13.97
C LYS A 43 -10.68 4.49 -14.29
N TRP A 44 -10.03 4.01 -13.24
CA TRP A 44 -9.05 2.95 -13.36
C TRP A 44 -9.70 1.59 -13.55
N SER A 45 -9.05 0.76 -14.35
CA SER A 45 -9.30 -0.68 -14.44
C SER A 45 -8.78 -1.41 -13.20
N VAL A 46 -9.10 -2.70 -13.08
CA VAL A 46 -8.48 -3.59 -12.08
C VAL A 46 -6.96 -3.58 -12.24
N GLY A 47 -6.46 -3.75 -13.46
CA GLY A 47 -5.03 -3.75 -13.76
C GLY A 47 -4.32 -2.47 -13.33
N GLU A 48 -4.93 -1.32 -13.58
CA GLU A 48 -4.38 -0.04 -13.18
C GLU A 48 -4.35 0.16 -11.66
N CYS A 49 -5.32 -0.39 -10.93
CA CYS A 49 -5.26 -0.40 -9.46
C CYS A 49 -4.04 -1.17 -8.95
N PHE A 50 -3.77 -2.36 -9.51
CA PHE A 50 -2.61 -3.18 -9.10
C PHE A 50 -1.27 -2.60 -9.55
N ASP A 51 -1.19 -2.04 -10.76
CA ASP A 51 0.02 -1.38 -11.24
C ASP A 51 0.37 -0.15 -10.38
N HIS A 52 -0.64 0.67 -10.04
CA HIS A 52 -0.47 1.78 -9.10
C HIS A 52 0.07 1.30 -7.74
N LEU A 53 -0.48 0.21 -7.19
CA LEU A 53 -0.01 -0.34 -5.91
C LEU A 53 1.43 -0.83 -6.00
N ALA A 54 1.82 -1.46 -7.11
CA ALA A 54 3.20 -1.88 -7.33
C ALA A 54 4.16 -0.69 -7.35
N ILE A 55 3.82 0.36 -8.11
CA ILE A 55 4.61 1.60 -8.22
C ILE A 55 4.69 2.30 -6.85
N ALA A 56 3.56 2.54 -6.20
CA ALA A 56 3.50 3.29 -4.95
C ALA A 56 4.25 2.58 -3.81
N THR A 57 4.07 1.26 -3.69
CA THR A 57 4.76 0.46 -2.68
C THR A 57 6.27 0.41 -2.94
N GLY A 58 6.70 0.24 -4.20
CA GLY A 58 8.11 0.27 -4.57
C GLY A 58 8.78 1.61 -4.24
N LEU A 59 8.12 2.73 -4.56
CA LEU A 59 8.60 4.07 -4.20
C LEU A 59 8.68 4.28 -2.69
N MET A 60 7.70 3.80 -1.93
CA MET A 60 7.75 3.84 -0.47
C MET A 60 8.95 3.03 0.05
N LEU A 61 9.12 1.80 -0.42
CA LEU A 61 10.22 0.91 -0.01
C LEU A 61 11.59 1.51 -0.29
N SER A 62 11.77 2.22 -1.41
CA SER A 62 13.02 2.93 -1.72
C SER A 62 13.40 3.98 -0.67
N ARG A 63 12.43 4.53 0.05
CA ARG A 63 12.64 5.52 1.13
C ARG A 63 12.80 4.88 2.50
N VAL A 64 12.10 3.76 2.73
CA VAL A 64 12.04 3.08 4.04
C VAL A 64 13.25 2.19 4.27
N ARG A 65 13.70 1.43 3.25
CA ARG A 65 14.83 0.49 3.37
C ARG A 65 16.11 1.11 3.91
N PRO A 66 16.63 2.24 3.38
CA PRO A 66 17.85 2.86 3.92
C PRO A 66 17.70 3.31 5.38
N VAL A 67 16.48 3.60 5.81
CA VAL A 67 16.21 4.01 7.20
C VAL A 67 16.18 2.79 8.13
N ILE A 68 15.67 1.64 7.66
CA ILE A 68 15.76 0.36 8.38
C ILE A 68 17.24 -0.03 8.56
N ASP A 69 18.01 -0.01 7.46
CA ASP A 69 19.44 -0.35 7.47
C ASP A 69 20.20 0.52 8.49
N ARG A 70 19.98 1.83 8.45
CA ARG A 70 20.56 2.74 9.43
C ARG A 70 20.12 2.42 10.85
N GLY A 71 18.82 2.17 11.08
CA GLY A 71 18.31 1.82 12.41
C GLY A 71 18.96 0.56 13.00
N GLN A 72 19.23 -0.43 12.14
CA GLN A 72 19.95 -1.66 12.53
C GLN A 72 21.41 -1.37 12.89
N VAL A 73 22.12 -0.61 12.03
CA VAL A 73 23.52 -0.24 12.25
C VAL A 73 23.71 0.62 13.51
N GLU A 74 22.80 1.58 13.73
CA GLU A 74 22.84 2.49 14.89
C GLU A 74 22.26 1.84 16.18
N GLY A 75 21.76 0.61 16.11
CA GLY A 75 21.16 -0.08 17.24
C GLY A 75 19.91 0.63 17.80
N MET A 76 19.12 1.28 16.95
CA MET A 76 17.93 2.01 17.36
C MET A 76 16.78 1.06 17.71
N MET A 77 16.88 0.44 18.88
CA MET A 77 15.92 -0.57 19.33
C MET A 77 14.69 0.04 20.00
N GLY A 78 13.54 -0.65 19.88
CA GLY A 78 12.27 -0.24 20.49
C GLY A 78 11.23 -1.36 20.42
N THR A 79 10.16 -1.19 21.18
CA THR A 79 9.06 -2.16 21.26
C THR A 79 7.71 -1.49 20.99
N PRO A 80 6.73 -2.20 20.37
CA PRO A 80 5.38 -1.69 20.20
C PRO A 80 4.69 -1.46 21.57
N PRO A 81 3.64 -0.60 21.64
CA PRO A 81 3.01 0.05 20.49
C PRO A 81 3.75 1.32 20.03
N PHE A 82 4.00 1.39 18.72
CA PHE A 82 4.62 2.57 18.11
C PHE A 82 3.59 3.64 17.80
N ARG A 83 3.90 4.89 18.17
CA ARG A 83 3.03 6.04 17.89
C ARG A 83 3.33 6.63 16.52
N TYR A 84 2.30 6.97 15.75
CA TYR A 84 2.47 7.60 14.43
C TYR A 84 2.83 9.09 14.51
N GLY A 85 2.56 9.74 15.66
CA GLY A 85 2.60 11.20 15.79
C GLY A 85 1.43 11.87 15.05
N VAL A 86 1.27 13.18 15.21
CA VAL A 86 0.12 13.94 14.66
C VAL A 86 0.10 13.83 13.13
N MET A 87 1.20 14.20 12.47
CA MET A 87 1.32 14.16 11.00
C MET A 87 1.22 12.72 10.45
N GLY A 88 1.85 11.76 11.11
CA GLY A 88 1.77 10.35 10.72
C GLY A 88 0.35 9.79 10.87
N GLY A 89 -0.33 10.11 11.97
CA GLY A 89 -1.71 9.70 12.17
C GLY A 89 -2.69 10.32 11.17
N TRP A 90 -2.47 11.58 10.77
CA TRP A 90 -3.21 12.20 9.67
C TRP A 90 -2.95 11.47 8.35
N PHE A 91 -1.70 11.17 8.04
CA PHE A 91 -1.32 10.45 6.82
C PHE A 91 -1.95 9.05 6.74
N VAL A 92 -1.92 8.28 7.84
CA VAL A 92 -2.59 6.97 7.91
C VAL A 92 -4.08 7.10 7.64
N ARG A 93 -4.78 8.02 8.32
CA ARG A 93 -6.22 8.25 8.12
C ARG A 93 -6.55 8.66 6.68
N MET A 94 -5.71 9.49 6.05
CA MET A 94 -5.88 9.88 4.65
C MET A 94 -5.81 8.65 3.71
N MET A 95 -5.00 7.65 4.03
CA MET A 95 -4.91 6.40 3.26
C MET A 95 -6.09 5.46 3.55
N GLU A 96 -6.58 5.41 4.78
CA GLU A 96 -7.71 4.57 5.19
C GLU A 96 -9.05 5.05 4.61
N THR A 97 -9.25 6.36 4.58
CA THR A 97 -10.56 6.94 4.23
C THR A 97 -10.72 7.03 2.71
N PRO A 98 -11.68 6.31 2.11
CA PRO A 98 -12.01 6.51 0.71
C PRO A 98 -12.56 7.93 0.50
N PRO A 99 -12.45 8.50 -0.72
CA PRO A 99 -13.07 9.78 -1.03
C PRO A 99 -14.56 9.74 -0.72
N ALA A 100 -15.08 10.81 -0.13
CA ALA A 100 -16.53 10.92 0.14
C ALA A 100 -17.33 10.76 -1.17
N PRO A 101 -18.55 10.17 -1.12
CA PRO A 101 -19.39 10.05 -2.30
C PRO A 101 -19.55 11.41 -3.00
N GLY A 102 -19.38 11.43 -4.33
CA GLY A 102 -19.47 12.65 -5.15
C GLY A 102 -18.23 13.56 -5.15
N LYS A 103 -17.23 13.32 -4.32
CA LYS A 103 -15.95 14.04 -4.39
C LYS A 103 -14.99 13.35 -5.35
N ARG A 104 -14.35 14.15 -6.21
CA ARG A 104 -13.28 13.63 -7.06
C ARG A 104 -12.12 13.16 -6.17
N PRO A 105 -11.54 11.98 -6.43
CA PRO A 105 -10.31 11.55 -5.76
C PRO A 105 -9.23 12.61 -5.96
N MET A 106 -8.37 12.80 -4.97
CA MET A 106 -7.17 13.62 -5.14
C MET A 106 -6.33 13.03 -6.29
N PRO A 107 -5.92 13.85 -7.27
CA PRO A 107 -5.09 13.35 -8.37
C PRO A 107 -3.85 12.65 -7.84
N SER A 108 -3.58 11.45 -8.34
CA SER A 108 -2.32 10.77 -8.03
C SER A 108 -1.17 11.58 -8.64
N PRO A 109 -0.10 11.87 -7.89
CA PRO A 109 1.09 12.48 -8.48
C PRO A 109 1.58 11.67 -9.69
N LYS A 110 2.13 12.34 -10.71
CA LYS A 110 2.50 11.69 -11.99
C LYS A 110 3.41 10.46 -11.81
N ASN A 111 4.31 10.50 -10.83
CA ASN A 111 5.21 9.37 -10.53
C ASN A 111 4.54 8.16 -9.87
N PHE A 112 3.25 8.26 -9.51
CA PHE A 112 2.43 7.16 -9.01
C PHE A 112 1.35 6.72 -10.02
N ALA A 113 1.29 7.37 -11.18
CA ALA A 113 0.29 7.05 -12.19
C ALA A 113 0.51 5.64 -12.74
N PRO A 114 -0.55 4.81 -12.85
CA PRO A 114 -0.43 3.48 -13.43
C PRO A 114 -0.31 3.55 -14.94
N SER A 115 0.25 2.49 -15.53
CA SER A 115 0.21 2.22 -16.96
C SER A 115 -1.09 1.53 -17.35
N SER A 116 -1.64 1.89 -18.50
CA SER A 116 -2.88 1.29 -19.03
C SER A 116 -2.60 0.12 -19.96
N GLY A 117 -3.52 -0.85 -20.02
CA GLY A 117 -3.49 -1.93 -21.00
C GLY A 117 -2.35 -2.93 -20.83
N MET A 118 -1.74 -2.98 -19.66
CA MET A 118 -0.64 -3.89 -19.37
C MET A 118 -1.11 -5.35 -19.28
N PRO A 119 -0.27 -6.33 -19.67
CA PRO A 119 -0.58 -7.75 -19.49
C PRO A 119 -0.80 -8.10 -18.01
N LYS A 120 -1.89 -8.84 -17.72
CA LYS A 120 -2.24 -9.26 -16.33
C LYS A 120 -1.05 -9.93 -15.63
N ALA A 121 -0.37 -10.86 -16.32
CA ALA A 121 0.75 -11.60 -15.73
C ALA A 121 1.90 -10.67 -15.32
N GLU A 122 2.20 -9.65 -16.11
CA GLU A 122 3.28 -8.69 -15.81
C GLU A 122 2.93 -7.79 -14.63
N VAL A 123 1.69 -7.25 -14.62
CA VAL A 123 1.23 -6.41 -13.50
C VAL A 123 1.24 -7.19 -12.19
N MET A 124 0.68 -8.41 -12.19
CA MET A 124 0.62 -9.24 -10.99
C MET A 124 2.00 -9.70 -10.53
N ALA A 125 2.93 -10.02 -11.45
CA ALA A 125 4.31 -10.35 -11.07
C ALA A 125 5.00 -9.17 -10.36
N ARG A 126 4.86 -7.95 -10.87
CA ARG A 126 5.39 -6.73 -10.22
C ARG A 126 4.75 -6.48 -8.86
N TYR A 127 3.43 -6.63 -8.78
CA TYR A 127 2.68 -6.48 -7.53
C TYR A 127 3.14 -7.49 -6.47
N HIS A 128 3.26 -8.77 -6.83
CA HIS A 128 3.75 -9.81 -5.91
C HIS A 128 5.19 -9.56 -5.46
N SER A 129 6.05 -9.08 -6.36
CA SER A 129 7.43 -8.73 -6.01
C SER A 129 7.49 -7.65 -4.94
N VAL A 130 6.71 -6.57 -5.09
CA VAL A 130 6.73 -5.48 -4.08
C VAL A 130 6.07 -5.90 -2.77
N LEU A 131 5.08 -6.81 -2.78
CA LEU A 131 4.54 -7.38 -1.53
C LEU A 131 5.55 -8.25 -0.81
N ALA A 132 6.35 -9.05 -1.54
CA ALA A 132 7.44 -9.84 -0.96
C ALA A 132 8.52 -8.92 -0.35
N ASP A 133 8.85 -7.85 -1.04
CA ASP A 133 9.77 -6.80 -0.58
C ASP A 133 9.26 -6.06 0.67
N LEU A 134 7.95 -5.79 0.72
CA LEU A 134 7.31 -5.18 1.90
C LEU A 134 7.35 -6.13 3.10
N ARG A 135 7.07 -7.43 2.88
CA ARG A 135 7.18 -8.45 3.92
C ARG A 135 8.60 -8.49 4.49
N LEU A 136 9.62 -8.52 3.63
CA LEU A 136 11.01 -8.50 4.07
C LEU A 136 11.36 -7.22 4.85
N ALA A 137 10.83 -6.07 4.45
CA ALA A 137 11.02 -4.82 5.18
C ALA A 137 10.37 -4.85 6.56
N LEU A 138 9.18 -5.46 6.71
CA LEU A 138 8.53 -5.68 8.01
C LEU A 138 9.36 -6.62 8.89
N GLU A 139 9.79 -7.77 8.35
CA GLU A 139 10.64 -8.73 9.07
C GLU A 139 11.93 -8.08 9.59
N ARG A 140 12.60 -7.29 8.76
CA ARG A 140 13.82 -6.56 9.14
C ARG A 140 13.59 -5.43 10.13
N SER A 141 12.34 -5.04 10.33
CA SER A 141 11.93 -3.98 11.27
C SER A 141 11.66 -4.47 12.69
N HIS A 142 11.67 -5.80 12.91
CA HIS A 142 11.50 -6.34 14.26
C HIS A 142 12.58 -5.83 15.21
N GLY A 143 12.17 -5.40 16.39
CA GLY A 143 13.05 -4.87 17.42
C GLY A 143 13.48 -3.42 17.21
N LEU A 144 13.20 -2.77 16.06
CA LEU A 144 13.55 -1.38 15.81
C LEU A 144 12.54 -0.40 16.42
N ALA A 145 13.00 0.79 16.82
CA ALA A 145 12.19 1.90 17.31
C ALA A 145 11.49 2.62 16.14
N LEU A 146 10.44 2.03 15.57
CA LEU A 146 9.78 2.50 14.33
C LEU A 146 9.18 3.91 14.45
N ASP A 147 8.85 4.35 15.65
CA ASP A 147 8.34 5.71 15.92
C ASP A 147 9.47 6.77 15.97
N LYS A 148 10.73 6.37 16.09
CA LYS A 148 11.91 7.25 16.08
C LYS A 148 12.54 7.35 14.69
N LEU A 149 12.50 6.28 13.91
CA LEU A 149 13.05 6.20 12.56
C LEU A 149 12.11 6.91 11.57
N LYS A 150 12.62 7.90 10.82
CA LYS A 150 11.82 8.73 9.90
C LYS A 150 12.35 8.66 8.48
N ALA A 151 11.46 8.35 7.52
CA ALA A 151 11.71 8.39 6.09
C ALA A 151 11.02 9.58 5.42
N ARG A 152 11.62 10.10 4.34
CA ARG A 152 11.04 11.20 3.53
C ARG A 152 9.89 10.68 2.66
N SER A 153 8.93 11.56 2.37
CA SER A 153 7.87 11.30 1.41
C SER A 153 8.43 11.05 0.00
N ALA A 154 7.80 10.14 -0.76
CA ALA A 154 8.14 9.82 -2.15
C ALA A 154 7.35 10.66 -3.17
N GLY A 155 6.35 11.45 -2.75
CA GLY A 155 5.52 12.28 -3.64
C GLY A 155 6.28 13.45 -4.26
N GLN A 156 5.85 13.90 -5.45
CA GLN A 156 6.37 15.11 -6.10
C GLN A 156 6.14 16.32 -5.19
N GLY A 157 7.18 17.11 -4.94
CA GLY A 157 7.14 18.27 -4.02
C GLY A 157 7.12 17.92 -2.54
N GLY A 158 6.96 16.62 -2.18
CA GLY A 158 6.83 16.16 -0.80
C GLY A 158 8.12 15.73 -0.11
N GLY A 159 9.27 15.88 -0.74
CA GLY A 159 10.55 15.43 -0.17
C GLY A 159 10.96 16.07 1.16
N TRP A 160 10.27 17.12 1.59
CA TRP A 160 10.42 17.76 2.88
C TRP A 160 9.59 17.11 4.00
N LEU A 161 8.47 16.44 3.67
CA LEU A 161 7.66 15.71 4.65
C LEU A 161 8.37 14.44 5.10
N ARG A 162 8.39 14.22 6.40
CA ARG A 162 8.96 13.02 7.03
C ARG A 162 7.93 12.36 7.92
N PHE A 163 7.72 11.07 7.72
CA PHE A 163 6.90 10.24 8.59
C PHE A 163 7.76 9.16 9.23
N ASN A 164 7.40 8.75 10.43
CA ASN A 164 8.09 7.63 11.07
C ASN A 164 7.71 6.30 10.38
N LEU A 165 8.54 5.27 10.56
CA LEU A 165 8.35 3.99 9.87
C LEU A 165 7.04 3.31 10.26
N ALA A 166 6.58 3.47 11.51
CA ALA A 166 5.29 2.93 11.94
C ALA A 166 4.12 3.54 11.15
N ALA A 167 4.13 4.86 10.93
CA ALA A 167 3.13 5.52 10.09
C ALA A 167 3.24 5.10 8.61
N TRP A 168 4.46 4.89 8.10
CA TRP A 168 4.68 4.41 6.74
C TRP A 168 4.08 3.02 6.52
N PHE A 169 4.37 2.05 7.40
CA PHE A 169 3.81 0.70 7.28
C PHE A 169 2.29 0.70 7.39
N ALA A 170 1.75 1.37 8.42
CA ALA A 170 0.30 1.47 8.60
C ALA A 170 -0.39 2.11 7.37
N ALA A 171 0.13 3.23 6.87
CA ALA A 171 -0.41 3.92 5.69
C ALA A 171 -0.32 3.04 4.43
N THR A 172 0.75 2.25 4.26
CA THR A 172 0.90 1.35 3.12
C THR A 172 -0.11 0.21 3.16
N ILE A 173 -0.30 -0.43 4.31
CA ILE A 173 -1.34 -1.46 4.48
C ILE A 173 -2.74 -0.89 4.20
N ALA A 174 -3.03 0.30 4.72
CA ALA A 174 -4.30 0.99 4.45
C ALA A 174 -4.49 1.30 2.95
N HIS A 175 -3.45 1.75 2.28
CA HIS A 175 -3.43 2.06 0.85
C HIS A 175 -3.67 0.82 -0.02
N LEU A 176 -3.02 -0.30 0.31
CA LEU A 176 -3.24 -1.59 -0.35
C LEU A 176 -4.70 -2.03 -0.24
N ARG A 177 -5.27 -2.01 0.96
CA ARG A 177 -6.69 -2.34 1.21
C ARG A 177 -7.64 -1.43 0.44
N ARG A 178 -7.37 -0.14 0.42
CA ARG A 178 -8.19 0.86 -0.28
C ARG A 178 -8.28 0.57 -1.78
N HIS A 179 -7.15 0.29 -2.44
CA HIS A 179 -7.13 0.03 -3.89
C HIS A 179 -7.60 -1.38 -4.23
N LEU A 180 -7.42 -2.37 -3.35
CA LEU A 180 -8.06 -3.67 -3.50
C LEU A 180 -9.60 -3.53 -3.46
N ALA A 181 -10.15 -2.76 -2.54
CA ALA A 181 -11.57 -2.44 -2.50
C ALA A 181 -12.02 -1.63 -3.73
N GLN A 182 -11.16 -0.77 -4.29
CA GLN A 182 -11.43 -0.07 -5.55
C GLN A 182 -11.51 -1.06 -6.71
N ALA A 183 -10.55 -1.97 -6.84
CA ALA A 183 -10.55 -3.00 -7.88
C ALA A 183 -11.79 -3.90 -7.81
N ARG A 184 -12.23 -4.28 -6.58
CA ARG A 184 -13.47 -5.02 -6.37
C ARG A 184 -14.70 -4.26 -6.89
N ARG A 185 -14.81 -2.96 -6.60
CA ARG A 185 -15.90 -2.12 -7.13
C ARG A 185 -15.91 -2.01 -8.65
N VAL A 186 -14.74 -2.07 -9.32
CA VAL A 186 -14.69 -2.11 -10.80
C VAL A 186 -15.41 -3.35 -11.32
N ILE A 187 -15.17 -4.51 -10.73
CA ILE A 187 -15.81 -5.78 -11.11
C ILE A 187 -17.33 -5.76 -10.83
N GLU A 188 -17.74 -5.05 -9.78
CA GLU A 188 -19.14 -4.93 -9.36
C GLU A 188 -19.92 -3.86 -10.15
N THR A 189 -19.23 -3.06 -10.97
CA THR A 189 -19.87 -1.98 -11.73
C THR A 189 -20.77 -2.54 -12.85
N ALA A 190 -21.96 -1.97 -13.05
CA ALA A 190 -22.84 -2.29 -14.15
C ALA A 190 -22.12 -2.14 -15.51
N GLY A 191 -22.26 -3.13 -16.39
CA GLY A 191 -21.57 -3.18 -17.69
C GLY A 191 -20.18 -3.81 -17.63
N PHE A 192 -19.74 -4.37 -16.49
CA PHE A 192 -18.53 -5.17 -16.45
C PHE A 192 -18.67 -6.38 -17.41
N PRO A 193 -17.66 -6.67 -18.30
CA PRO A 193 -17.78 -7.73 -19.29
C PRO A 193 -18.02 -9.10 -18.68
N GLY A 194 -19.04 -9.82 -19.19
CA GLY A 194 -19.36 -11.19 -18.75
C GLY A 194 -20.22 -11.30 -17.49
N ARG A 195 -20.85 -10.20 -17.10
CA ARG A 195 -21.96 -10.17 -16.12
C ARG A 195 -23.29 -9.84 -16.77
#